data_c4fccf84721806cc1c4969fd9339b9f9
#
_entry.id   c4fccf84721806cc1c4969fd9339b9f9
#
_cell.length_a   1.000
_cell.length_b   1.000
_cell.length_c   1.000
_cell.angle_alpha   90.00
_cell.angle_beta   90.00
_cell.angle_gamma   90.00
#
_symmetry.space_group_name_H-M   'P 1'
#
loop_
_entity.id
_entity.type
_entity.pdbx_description
1 polymer ?
#
loop_
_entity_poly.entity_id
_entity_poly.type
_entity_poly.pdbx_seq_one_letter_code
_entity_poly.pdbx_strand_id
1 'polypeptide(L)'
;INTLLILDEPTTGLHFTDIEVLLGVFHRLTDAGYSLLVIEHQLDVIKNADHVIEIGPDAGTKGGTITFTGTPKQLAKRKTETGKALSAPHAPPKKVARKKAASKSQISLTGLRHHNLKNISLDIPLHEFVVVSGLSGSGKSTLAFDVLFSEGQRRFLDSMSPYARQFASQLEKPDLDLIEGLPPTVAIEQRISRGGGKSTVGTVTEILHFLRLLYAKVGVQHCPQSGEAVISQTPEAIGEQLGKLLAKHKSL
;
A
#
# COMPACT_ATOMS: atom_id res chain seq x y z
N ILE A 1 -15.19 18.15 -15.30
CA ILE A 1 -14.85 18.08 -13.84
C ILE A 1 -13.41 17.62 -13.74
N ASN A 2 -12.52 18.44 -13.18
CA ASN A 2 -11.09 18.10 -13.07
C ASN A 2 -10.80 17.55 -11.67
N THR A 3 -11.14 16.28 -11.44
CA THR A 3 -10.96 15.61 -10.14
C THR A 3 -10.46 14.18 -10.37
N LEU A 4 -9.46 13.78 -9.62
CA LEU A 4 -8.95 12.40 -9.57
C LEU A 4 -9.61 11.65 -8.40
N LEU A 5 -10.29 10.54 -8.72
CA LEU A 5 -10.85 9.61 -7.75
C LEU A 5 -9.91 8.42 -7.62
N ILE A 6 -9.50 8.11 -6.38
CA ILE A 6 -8.61 7.00 -6.07
C ILE A 6 -9.37 5.96 -5.26
N LEU A 7 -9.36 4.71 -5.69
CA LEU A 7 -10.07 3.60 -5.04
C LEU A 7 -9.10 2.43 -4.80
N ASP A 8 -9.14 1.86 -3.60
CA ASP A 8 -8.31 0.72 -3.19
C ASP A 8 -9.16 -0.54 -3.10
N GLU A 9 -8.88 -1.51 -3.96
CA GLU A 9 -9.52 -2.83 -4.02
C GLU A 9 -11.06 -2.78 -3.87
N PRO A 10 -11.77 -1.96 -4.65
CA PRO A 10 -13.20 -1.73 -4.47
C PRO A 10 -14.07 -2.95 -4.77
N THR A 11 -13.50 -4.03 -5.34
CA THR A 11 -14.21 -5.28 -5.60
C THR A 11 -14.15 -6.27 -4.44
N THR A 12 -13.42 -5.96 -3.37
CA THR A 12 -13.28 -6.87 -2.23
C THR A 12 -14.63 -7.19 -1.59
N GLY A 13 -14.97 -8.49 -1.52
CA GLY A 13 -16.22 -8.98 -0.96
C GLY A 13 -17.44 -8.85 -1.88
N LEU A 14 -17.30 -8.37 -3.11
CA LEU A 14 -18.39 -8.27 -4.07
C LEU A 14 -18.62 -9.58 -4.83
N HIS A 15 -19.90 -9.87 -5.13
CA HIS A 15 -20.28 -10.93 -6.06
C HIS A 15 -20.02 -10.49 -7.52
N PHE A 16 -19.88 -11.42 -8.46
CA PHE A 16 -19.60 -11.11 -9.87
C PHE A 16 -20.60 -10.14 -10.51
N THR A 17 -21.88 -10.26 -10.16
CA THR A 17 -22.95 -9.36 -10.63
C THR A 17 -22.74 -7.92 -10.14
N ASP A 18 -22.24 -7.76 -8.91
CA ASP A 18 -22.00 -6.47 -8.32
C ASP A 18 -20.78 -5.77 -8.96
N ILE A 19 -19.80 -6.56 -9.41
CA ILE A 19 -18.64 -6.06 -10.16
C ILE A 19 -19.10 -5.46 -11.50
N GLU A 20 -20.06 -6.07 -12.20
CA GLU A 20 -20.62 -5.49 -13.44
C GLU A 20 -21.30 -4.13 -13.18
N VAL A 21 -22.05 -4.02 -12.08
CA VAL A 21 -22.69 -2.77 -11.66
C VAL A 21 -21.62 -1.71 -11.33
N LEU A 22 -20.59 -2.09 -10.59
CA LEU A 22 -19.48 -1.20 -10.23
C LEU A 22 -18.74 -0.69 -11.46
N LEU A 23 -18.43 -1.55 -12.43
CA LEU A 23 -17.84 -1.16 -13.71
C LEU A 23 -18.71 -0.16 -14.47
N GLY A 24 -20.04 -0.37 -14.45
CA GLY A 24 -20.98 0.60 -15.00
C GLY A 24 -20.95 1.97 -14.33
N VAL A 25 -20.68 2.02 -13.00
CA VAL A 25 -20.47 3.27 -12.25
C VAL A 25 -19.16 3.92 -12.68
N PHE A 26 -18.06 3.17 -12.79
CA PHE A 26 -16.76 3.70 -13.22
C PHE A 26 -16.83 4.36 -14.59
N HIS A 27 -17.48 3.72 -15.55
CA HIS A 27 -17.67 4.30 -16.88
C HIS A 27 -18.50 5.59 -16.84
N ARG A 28 -19.59 5.63 -16.07
CA ARG A 28 -20.39 6.86 -15.91
C ARG A 28 -19.60 8.00 -15.29
N LEU A 29 -18.75 7.72 -14.32
CA LEU A 29 -17.89 8.73 -13.68
C LEU A 29 -16.88 9.29 -14.69
N THR A 30 -16.22 8.43 -15.46
CA THR A 30 -15.27 8.89 -16.48
C THR A 30 -15.94 9.63 -17.62
N ASP A 31 -17.15 9.22 -18.05
CA ASP A 31 -17.95 9.95 -19.04
C ASP A 31 -18.42 11.33 -18.54
N ALA A 32 -18.60 11.47 -17.21
CA ALA A 32 -18.86 12.75 -16.56
C ALA A 32 -17.62 13.65 -16.40
N GLY A 33 -16.44 13.18 -16.83
CA GLY A 33 -15.19 13.94 -16.85
C GLY A 33 -14.31 13.76 -15.60
N TYR A 34 -14.59 12.77 -14.73
CA TYR A 34 -13.69 12.39 -13.66
C TYR A 34 -12.53 11.54 -14.19
N SER A 35 -11.38 11.58 -13.51
CA SER A 35 -10.28 10.63 -13.69
C SER A 35 -10.36 9.59 -12.59
N LEU A 36 -10.26 8.31 -12.93
CA LEU A 36 -10.26 7.23 -11.96
C LEU A 36 -8.91 6.55 -11.92
N LEU A 37 -8.36 6.37 -10.71
CA LEU A 37 -7.21 5.53 -10.42
C LEU A 37 -7.66 4.43 -9.47
N VAL A 38 -7.62 3.18 -9.91
CA VAL A 38 -8.10 2.04 -9.13
C VAL A 38 -6.96 1.07 -8.88
N ILE A 39 -6.71 0.75 -7.61
CA ILE A 39 -5.79 -0.34 -7.23
C ILE A 39 -6.61 -1.62 -7.28
N GLU A 40 -6.25 -2.56 -8.15
CA GLU A 40 -6.98 -3.80 -8.31
C GLU A 40 -6.12 -4.95 -8.85
N HIS A 41 -6.55 -6.16 -8.49
CA HIS A 41 -6.00 -7.41 -9.00
C HIS A 41 -7.07 -8.29 -9.66
N GLN A 42 -8.34 -7.91 -9.59
CA GLN A 42 -9.48 -8.59 -10.20
C GLN A 42 -9.43 -8.40 -11.73
N LEU A 43 -9.38 -9.52 -12.47
CA LEU A 43 -9.13 -9.52 -13.92
C LEU A 43 -10.21 -8.81 -14.74
N ASP A 44 -11.48 -8.85 -14.30
CA ASP A 44 -12.56 -8.21 -15.02
C ASP A 44 -12.48 -6.67 -14.92
N VAL A 45 -12.01 -6.15 -13.79
CA VAL A 45 -11.72 -4.72 -13.64
C VAL A 45 -10.55 -4.32 -14.52
N ILE A 46 -9.43 -5.09 -14.48
CA ILE A 46 -8.25 -4.81 -15.29
C ILE A 46 -8.58 -4.84 -16.79
N LYS A 47 -9.40 -5.82 -17.26
CA LYS A 47 -9.83 -5.93 -18.66
C LYS A 47 -10.65 -4.74 -19.15
N ASN A 48 -11.42 -4.11 -18.26
CA ASN A 48 -12.30 -2.98 -18.57
C ASN A 48 -11.60 -1.61 -18.42
N ALA A 49 -10.38 -1.57 -17.86
CA ALA A 49 -9.61 -0.34 -17.77
C ALA A 49 -9.19 0.19 -19.14
N ASP A 50 -9.08 1.50 -19.27
CA ASP A 50 -8.50 2.16 -20.44
C ASP A 50 -6.96 2.03 -20.43
N HIS A 51 -6.38 2.14 -19.23
CA HIS A 51 -4.94 2.11 -19.01
C HIS A 51 -4.59 1.28 -17.77
N VAL A 52 -3.50 0.54 -17.83
CA VAL A 52 -3.00 -0.28 -16.72
C VAL A 52 -1.56 0.09 -16.43
N ILE A 53 -1.26 0.27 -15.15
CA ILE A 53 0.09 0.44 -14.62
C ILE A 53 0.37 -0.77 -13.73
N GLU A 54 1.39 -1.55 -14.04
CA GLU A 54 1.77 -2.70 -13.25
C GLU A 54 3.06 -2.42 -12.49
N ILE A 55 3.02 -2.62 -11.16
CA ILE A 55 4.14 -2.44 -10.25
C ILE A 55 4.61 -3.81 -9.76
N GLY A 56 5.91 -4.04 -9.82
CA GLY A 56 6.52 -5.31 -9.46
C GLY A 56 8.04 -5.25 -9.48
N PRO A 57 8.72 -6.35 -9.87
CA PRO A 57 8.16 -7.66 -10.27
C PRO A 57 7.67 -8.49 -9.08
N ASP A 58 8.08 -8.18 -7.84
CA ASP A 58 7.82 -8.93 -6.61
C ASP A 58 7.42 -7.96 -5.48
N ALA A 59 7.30 -8.46 -4.25
CA ALA A 59 6.95 -7.68 -3.07
C ALA A 59 8.18 -7.13 -2.33
N GLY A 60 7.96 -6.11 -1.47
CA GLY A 60 8.97 -5.55 -0.58
C GLY A 60 10.20 -5.02 -1.33
N THR A 61 11.40 -5.41 -0.88
CA THR A 61 12.68 -4.94 -1.45
C THR A 61 12.91 -5.34 -2.91
N LYS A 62 12.23 -6.37 -3.40
CA LYS A 62 12.28 -6.82 -4.80
C LYS A 62 11.20 -6.18 -5.68
N GLY A 63 10.26 -5.46 -5.08
CA GLY A 63 9.21 -4.70 -5.76
C GLY A 63 9.61 -3.25 -6.08
N GLY A 64 8.61 -2.40 -6.26
CA GLY A 64 8.77 -0.95 -6.38
C GLY A 64 9.26 -0.45 -7.74
N THR A 65 9.13 -1.23 -8.80
CA THR A 65 9.46 -0.81 -10.17
C THR A 65 8.23 -0.92 -11.08
N ILE A 66 8.17 -0.11 -12.13
CA ILE A 66 7.13 -0.23 -13.17
C ILE A 66 7.52 -1.40 -14.08
N THR A 67 6.71 -2.46 -14.12
CA THR A 67 6.91 -3.61 -14.99
C THR A 67 6.18 -3.46 -16.32
N PHE A 68 5.08 -2.72 -16.31
CA PHE A 68 4.30 -2.43 -17.50
C PHE A 68 3.46 -1.15 -17.34
N THR A 69 3.26 -0.43 -18.46
CA THR A 69 2.27 0.64 -18.61
C THR A 69 1.67 0.57 -20.01
N GLY A 70 0.35 0.71 -20.13
CA GLY A 70 -0.36 0.64 -21.40
C GLY A 70 -1.77 0.05 -21.28
N THR A 71 -2.34 -0.39 -22.40
CA THR A 71 -3.69 -0.95 -22.41
C THR A 71 -3.74 -2.41 -21.90
N PRO A 72 -4.88 -2.89 -21.37
CA PRO A 72 -5.04 -4.30 -20.98
C PRO A 72 -4.69 -5.29 -22.10
N LYS A 73 -4.99 -4.95 -23.35
CA LYS A 73 -4.66 -5.78 -24.53
C LYS A 73 -3.15 -5.90 -24.76
N GLN A 74 -2.40 -4.85 -24.45
CA GLN A 74 -0.93 -4.87 -24.55
C GLN A 74 -0.33 -5.64 -23.37
N LEU A 75 -0.90 -5.49 -22.15
CA LEU A 75 -0.48 -6.25 -20.96
C LEU A 75 -0.67 -7.75 -21.16
N ALA A 76 -1.78 -8.20 -21.75
CA ALA A 76 -2.05 -9.62 -22.02
C ALA A 76 -0.97 -10.29 -22.92
N LYS A 77 -0.15 -9.51 -23.64
CA LYS A 77 0.97 -10.03 -24.45
C LYS A 77 2.30 -10.08 -23.67
N ARG A 78 2.33 -9.62 -22.42
CA ARG A 78 3.52 -9.58 -21.59
C ARG A 78 3.68 -10.87 -20.77
N LYS A 79 4.92 -11.21 -20.43
CA LYS A 79 5.25 -12.38 -19.60
C LYS A 79 5.16 -12.11 -18.10
N THR A 80 4.46 -11.03 -17.68
CA THR A 80 4.19 -10.76 -16.27
C THR A 80 3.09 -11.69 -15.74
N GLU A 81 2.94 -11.83 -14.43
CA GLU A 81 1.92 -12.70 -13.85
C GLU A 81 0.49 -12.23 -14.23
N THR A 82 0.24 -10.91 -14.19
CA THR A 82 -1.04 -10.33 -14.63
C THR A 82 -1.25 -10.55 -16.13
N GLY A 83 -0.21 -10.40 -16.95
CA GLY A 83 -0.28 -10.64 -18.40
C GLY A 83 -0.64 -12.09 -18.74
N LYS A 84 -0.03 -13.06 -18.06
CA LYS A 84 -0.38 -14.49 -18.18
C LYS A 84 -1.83 -14.75 -17.78
N ALA A 85 -2.27 -14.20 -16.65
CA ALA A 85 -3.65 -14.35 -16.18
C ALA A 85 -4.66 -13.75 -17.15
N LEU A 86 -4.38 -12.60 -17.75
CA LEU A 86 -5.22 -11.97 -18.76
C LEU A 86 -5.30 -12.75 -20.07
N SER A 87 -4.25 -13.48 -20.41
CA SER A 87 -4.16 -14.32 -21.63
C SER A 87 -4.86 -15.66 -21.47
N ALA A 88 -5.11 -16.11 -20.24
CA ALA A 88 -5.84 -17.37 -19.99
C ALA A 88 -7.28 -17.30 -20.53
N PRO A 89 -7.82 -18.41 -21.08
CA PRO A 89 -9.17 -18.42 -21.63
C PRO A 89 -10.20 -18.28 -20.50
N HIS A 90 -10.60 -17.05 -20.23
CA HIS A 90 -11.76 -16.70 -19.39
C HIS A 90 -12.86 -16.18 -20.30
N ALA A 91 -14.12 -16.48 -19.96
CA ALA A 91 -15.26 -15.91 -20.67
C ALA A 91 -15.15 -14.37 -20.65
N PRO A 92 -15.20 -13.71 -21.81
CA PRO A 92 -14.98 -12.25 -21.84
C PRO A 92 -16.13 -11.54 -21.15
N PRO A 93 -15.88 -10.60 -20.23
CA PRO A 93 -16.91 -9.70 -19.72
C PRO A 93 -17.50 -8.90 -20.89
N LYS A 94 -18.79 -8.60 -20.83
CA LYS A 94 -19.47 -7.75 -21.81
C LYS A 94 -18.80 -6.38 -21.84
N LYS A 95 -18.20 -5.99 -22.96
CA LYS A 95 -17.62 -4.67 -23.15
C LYS A 95 -18.71 -3.62 -23.20
N VAL A 96 -18.69 -2.67 -22.30
CA VAL A 96 -19.44 -1.42 -22.44
C VAL A 96 -18.71 -0.57 -23.46
N ALA A 97 -19.42 -0.21 -24.57
CA ALA A 97 -18.86 0.66 -25.60
C ALA A 97 -18.71 2.08 -25.05
N ARG A 98 -17.48 2.61 -25.05
CA ARG A 98 -17.16 3.94 -24.54
C ARG A 98 -16.67 4.84 -25.66
N LYS A 99 -17.15 6.09 -25.71
CA LYS A 99 -16.57 7.14 -26.54
C LYS A 99 -15.29 7.63 -25.86
N LYS A 100 -14.12 7.35 -26.46
CA LYS A 100 -12.86 7.91 -25.96
C LYS A 100 -12.86 9.43 -26.16
N ALA A 101 -12.75 10.18 -25.07
CA ALA A 101 -12.32 11.56 -25.14
C ALA A 101 -10.81 11.57 -25.44
N ALA A 102 -10.40 12.23 -26.51
CA ALA A 102 -9.00 12.41 -26.85
C ALA A 102 -8.41 13.52 -25.95
N SER A 103 -8.17 13.21 -24.66
CA SER A 103 -7.47 14.12 -23.76
C SER A 103 -5.98 13.87 -23.85
N LYS A 104 -5.18 14.91 -24.13
CA LYS A 104 -3.71 14.89 -24.03
C LYS A 104 -3.22 15.25 -22.63
N SER A 105 -4.13 15.46 -21.68
CA SER A 105 -3.80 15.84 -20.31
C SER A 105 -3.36 14.63 -19.50
N GLN A 106 -2.27 14.74 -18.76
CA GLN A 106 -1.69 13.67 -17.95
C GLN A 106 -1.11 14.22 -16.65
N ILE A 107 -0.95 13.35 -15.66
CA ILE A 107 -0.13 13.58 -14.49
C ILE A 107 1.25 13.02 -14.82
N SER A 108 2.30 13.84 -14.72
CA SER A 108 3.68 13.42 -14.95
C SER A 108 4.43 13.35 -13.62
N LEU A 109 4.99 12.18 -13.31
CA LEU A 109 5.81 11.89 -12.15
C LEU A 109 7.25 11.63 -12.61
N THR A 110 8.21 12.25 -11.93
CA THR A 110 9.64 12.05 -12.23
C THR A 110 10.40 11.79 -10.94
N GLY A 111 11.24 10.76 -10.98
CA GLY A 111 12.21 10.47 -9.92
C GLY A 111 11.59 10.06 -8.58
N LEU A 112 10.51 9.28 -8.58
CA LEU A 112 9.79 8.89 -7.37
C LEU A 112 10.53 7.77 -6.62
N ARG A 113 10.93 8.03 -5.36
CA ARG A 113 11.74 7.16 -4.49
C ARG A 113 11.10 6.94 -3.11
N HIS A 114 9.79 7.06 -3.01
CA HIS A 114 9.08 6.97 -1.74
C HIS A 114 8.87 5.51 -1.32
N HIS A 115 9.16 5.19 -0.05
CA HIS A 115 9.11 3.83 0.52
C HIS A 115 9.90 2.81 -0.32
N ASN A 116 9.21 1.80 -0.89
CA ASN A 116 9.81 0.75 -1.72
C ASN A 116 9.88 1.07 -3.21
N LEU A 117 9.40 2.26 -3.63
CA LEU A 117 9.46 2.69 -5.03
C LEU A 117 10.89 3.10 -5.41
N LYS A 118 11.37 2.61 -6.55
CA LYS A 118 12.78 2.67 -6.95
C LYS A 118 13.01 3.64 -8.10
N ASN A 119 13.00 4.95 -7.78
CA ASN A 119 13.28 6.02 -8.75
C ASN A 119 12.44 5.88 -10.03
N ILE A 120 11.14 5.68 -9.87
CA ILE A 120 10.24 5.50 -10.99
C ILE A 120 9.81 6.84 -11.58
N SER A 121 9.60 6.88 -12.90
CA SER A 121 8.99 7.98 -13.61
C SER A 121 7.87 7.43 -14.48
N LEU A 122 6.70 8.08 -14.46
CA LEU A 122 5.56 7.64 -15.25
C LEU A 122 4.59 8.77 -15.54
N ASP A 123 3.83 8.60 -16.61
CA ASP A 123 2.70 9.44 -16.99
C ASP A 123 1.39 8.71 -16.77
N ILE A 124 0.44 9.37 -16.09
CA ILE A 124 -0.90 8.84 -15.81
C ILE A 124 -1.89 9.69 -16.60
N PRO A 125 -2.61 9.11 -17.59
CA PRO A 125 -3.56 9.87 -18.38
C PRO A 125 -4.73 10.34 -17.52
N LEU A 126 -5.17 11.58 -17.72
CA LEU A 126 -6.38 12.15 -17.11
C LEU A 126 -7.62 11.80 -17.91
N HIS A 127 -8.79 11.86 -17.26
CA HIS A 127 -10.09 11.55 -17.84
C HIS A 127 -10.22 10.12 -18.40
N GLU A 128 -9.36 9.22 -17.89
CA GLU A 128 -9.37 7.80 -18.20
C GLU A 128 -9.58 6.97 -16.95
N PHE A 129 -10.02 5.73 -17.13
CA PHE A 129 -10.05 4.72 -16.08
C PHE A 129 -8.69 4.00 -16.07
N VAL A 130 -7.89 4.29 -15.06
CA VAL A 130 -6.53 3.74 -14.89
C VAL A 130 -6.54 2.71 -13.77
N VAL A 131 -5.95 1.56 -14.00
CA VAL A 131 -5.74 0.52 -12.98
C VAL A 131 -4.27 0.41 -12.64
N VAL A 132 -3.97 0.46 -11.34
CA VAL A 132 -2.64 0.11 -10.79
C VAL A 132 -2.70 -1.34 -10.31
N SER A 133 -1.93 -2.21 -10.95
CA SER A 133 -1.89 -3.64 -10.66
C SER A 133 -0.49 -4.09 -10.22
N GLY A 134 -0.40 -5.31 -9.71
CA GLY A 134 0.86 -5.92 -9.25
C GLY A 134 0.66 -6.75 -7.98
N LEU A 135 1.70 -7.46 -7.55
CA LEU A 135 1.67 -8.30 -6.35
C LEU A 135 1.44 -7.47 -5.07
N SER A 136 0.93 -8.10 -4.01
CA SER A 136 0.80 -7.45 -2.71
C SER A 136 2.18 -6.97 -2.23
N GLY A 137 2.26 -5.75 -1.65
CA GLY A 137 3.52 -5.16 -1.21
C GLY A 137 4.44 -4.64 -2.32
N SER A 138 4.01 -4.59 -3.60
CA SER A 138 4.83 -4.07 -4.71
C SER A 138 4.95 -2.54 -4.76
N GLY A 139 4.13 -1.79 -3.99
CA GLY A 139 4.16 -0.33 -3.93
C GLY A 139 2.93 0.37 -4.55
N LYS A 140 1.86 -0.39 -4.88
CA LYS A 140 0.63 0.18 -5.47
C LYS A 140 -0.01 1.24 -4.58
N SER A 141 -0.25 0.89 -3.32
CA SER A 141 -0.85 1.82 -2.33
C SER A 141 0.08 3.00 -2.06
N THR A 142 1.40 2.78 -2.03
CA THR A 142 2.38 3.85 -1.92
C THR A 142 2.25 4.87 -3.05
N LEU A 143 2.17 4.41 -4.31
CA LEU A 143 1.96 5.32 -5.44
C LEU A 143 0.65 6.08 -5.32
N ALA A 144 -0.46 5.40 -5.01
CA ALA A 144 -1.79 5.97 -5.05
C ALA A 144 -2.09 6.88 -3.84
N PHE A 145 -1.80 6.41 -2.61
CA PHE A 145 -2.17 7.12 -1.37
C PHE A 145 -1.03 7.96 -0.82
N ASP A 146 0.16 7.38 -0.63
CA ASP A 146 1.25 8.10 0.03
C ASP A 146 1.84 9.18 -0.89
N VAL A 147 1.72 9.02 -2.23
CA VAL A 147 2.23 9.98 -3.21
C VAL A 147 1.10 10.84 -3.82
N LEU A 148 0.24 10.26 -4.67
CA LEU A 148 -0.74 11.04 -5.43
C LEU A 148 -1.79 11.69 -4.55
N PHE A 149 -2.40 10.92 -3.63
CA PHE A 149 -3.44 11.45 -2.76
C PHE A 149 -2.86 12.45 -1.75
N SER A 150 -1.78 12.12 -1.06
CA SER A 150 -1.14 13.01 -0.08
C SER A 150 -0.67 14.33 -0.70
N GLU A 151 -0.02 14.28 -1.88
CA GLU A 151 0.42 15.49 -2.56
C GLU A 151 -0.76 16.32 -3.09
N GLY A 152 -1.81 15.68 -3.59
CA GLY A 152 -3.05 16.35 -4.00
C GLY A 152 -3.75 17.05 -2.83
N GLN A 153 -3.84 16.39 -1.67
CA GLN A 153 -4.36 16.98 -0.43
C GLN A 153 -3.49 18.14 0.04
N ARG A 154 -2.16 17.96 0.04
CA ARG A 154 -1.23 19.01 0.44
C ARG A 154 -1.39 20.26 -0.41
N ARG A 155 -1.42 20.14 -1.75
CA ARG A 155 -1.63 21.28 -2.67
C ARG A 155 -2.98 21.94 -2.46
N PHE A 156 -4.02 21.15 -2.22
CA PHE A 156 -5.35 21.67 -1.93
C PHE A 156 -5.37 22.49 -0.63
N LEU A 157 -4.79 21.96 0.45
CA LEU A 157 -4.68 22.66 1.74
C LEU A 157 -3.78 23.91 1.66
N ASP A 158 -2.69 23.87 0.89
CA ASP A 158 -1.81 25.00 0.64
C ASP A 158 -2.53 26.18 -0.06
N SER A 159 -3.56 25.87 -0.88
CA SER A 159 -4.39 26.89 -1.53
C SER A 159 -5.43 27.53 -0.60
N MET A 160 -5.60 26.99 0.61
CA MET A 160 -6.59 27.45 1.59
C MET A 160 -6.02 28.50 2.56
N SER A 161 -6.78 28.81 3.62
CA SER A 161 -6.40 29.77 4.66
C SER A 161 -5.15 29.33 5.45
N PRO A 162 -4.45 30.26 6.13
CA PRO A 162 -3.29 29.94 6.96
C PRO A 162 -3.57 28.88 8.05
N TYR A 163 -4.80 28.82 8.55
CA TYR A 163 -5.21 27.80 9.53
C TYR A 163 -5.24 26.40 8.91
N ALA A 164 -5.75 26.26 7.68
CA ALA A 164 -5.77 24.98 6.98
C ALA A 164 -4.35 24.49 6.62
N ARG A 165 -3.39 25.41 6.36
CA ARG A 165 -1.98 25.05 6.09
C ARG A 165 -1.29 24.35 7.25
N GLN A 166 -1.71 24.58 8.51
CA GLN A 166 -1.16 23.86 9.66
C GLN A 166 -1.46 22.35 9.59
N PHE A 167 -2.57 21.96 8.98
CA PHE A 167 -2.88 20.55 8.73
C PHE A 167 -2.08 19.97 7.55
N ALA A 168 -1.79 20.77 6.53
CA ALA A 168 -0.96 20.35 5.40
C ALA A 168 0.48 20.05 5.82
N SER A 169 1.01 20.76 6.80
CA SER A 169 2.38 20.52 7.32
C SER A 169 2.53 19.19 8.07
N GLN A 170 1.42 18.52 8.41
CA GLN A 170 1.41 17.19 9.04
C GLN A 170 1.41 16.05 8.01
N LEU A 171 1.17 16.34 6.72
CA LEU A 171 1.24 15.35 5.66
C LEU A 171 2.70 15.15 5.26
N GLU A 172 3.12 13.90 5.23
CA GLU A 172 4.47 13.55 4.79
C GLU A 172 4.65 13.93 3.32
N LYS A 173 5.74 14.66 3.02
CA LYS A 173 6.07 15.01 1.65
C LYS A 173 6.68 13.80 0.95
N PRO A 174 6.13 13.33 -0.17
CA PRO A 174 6.71 12.20 -0.88
C PRO A 174 8.09 12.55 -1.46
N ASP A 175 9.01 11.59 -1.43
CA ASP A 175 10.33 11.71 -2.05
C ASP A 175 10.23 11.51 -3.57
N LEU A 176 10.20 12.63 -4.30
CA LEU A 176 10.14 12.66 -5.76
C LEU A 176 10.77 13.98 -6.28
N ASP A 177 11.25 13.95 -7.52
CA ASP A 177 11.88 15.12 -8.14
C ASP A 177 10.81 16.12 -8.63
N LEU A 178 9.77 15.64 -9.33
CA LEU A 178 8.73 16.50 -9.91
C LEU A 178 7.41 15.76 -10.03
N ILE A 179 6.30 16.49 -9.78
CA ILE A 179 4.94 16.06 -10.12
C ILE A 179 4.16 17.23 -10.73
N GLU A 180 3.68 17.05 -11.96
CA GLU A 180 2.94 18.03 -12.72
C GLU A 180 1.55 17.49 -13.10
N GLY A 181 0.61 18.40 -13.38
CA GLY A 181 -0.72 18.05 -13.85
C GLY A 181 -1.65 17.38 -12.83
N LEU A 182 -1.27 17.30 -11.54
CA LEU A 182 -2.08 16.66 -10.50
C LEU A 182 -3.32 17.53 -10.17
N PRO A 183 -4.57 17.04 -10.44
CA PRO A 183 -5.79 17.71 -10.06
C PRO A 183 -6.11 17.52 -8.57
N PRO A 184 -7.13 18.21 -8.01
CA PRO A 184 -7.67 17.89 -6.69
C PRO A 184 -8.04 16.41 -6.61
N THR A 185 -7.65 15.76 -5.50
CA THR A 185 -7.79 14.32 -5.30
C THR A 185 -8.80 13.99 -4.22
N VAL A 186 -9.57 12.93 -4.44
CA VAL A 186 -10.45 12.30 -3.46
C VAL A 186 -10.11 10.81 -3.45
N ALA A 187 -9.94 10.23 -2.26
CA ALA A 187 -9.64 8.81 -2.12
C ALA A 187 -10.67 8.09 -1.25
N ILE A 188 -10.99 6.87 -1.63
CA ILE A 188 -11.76 5.91 -0.84
C ILE A 188 -10.82 4.76 -0.53
N GLU A 189 -10.37 4.69 0.71
CA GLU A 189 -9.47 3.65 1.20
C GLU A 189 -10.29 2.55 1.91
N GLN A 190 -9.96 1.30 1.65
CA GLN A 190 -10.44 0.21 2.48
C GLN A 190 -9.78 0.35 3.87
N ARG A 191 -10.51 0.86 4.85
CA ARG A 191 -10.06 0.81 6.24
C ARG A 191 -10.15 -0.63 6.74
N ILE A 192 -9.11 -1.40 6.50
CA ILE A 192 -8.72 -2.39 7.49
C ILE A 192 -8.38 -1.55 8.72
N SER A 193 -9.10 -1.75 9.85
CA SER A 193 -8.81 -1.00 11.07
C SER A 193 -7.32 -1.18 11.38
N ARG A 194 -6.50 -0.24 10.93
CA ARG A 194 -5.11 -0.15 11.34
C ARG A 194 -5.19 0.19 12.81
N GLY A 195 -5.08 -0.81 13.65
CA GLY A 195 -4.78 -0.58 15.05
C GLY A 195 -3.70 0.48 15.08
N GLY A 196 -3.85 1.52 15.93
CA GLY A 196 -2.94 2.65 15.96
C GLY A 196 -1.50 2.20 15.92
N GLY A 197 -0.52 3.05 15.54
CA GLY A 197 0.87 2.69 15.24
C GLY A 197 1.65 1.86 16.27
N LYS A 198 0.99 1.42 17.34
CA LYS A 198 1.45 0.43 18.35
C LYS A 198 0.86 -0.97 18.15
N SER A 199 -0.02 -1.18 17.16
CA SER A 199 -0.65 -2.49 16.93
C SER A 199 0.21 -3.33 16.00
N THR A 200 0.68 -4.47 16.51
CA THR A 200 1.38 -5.51 15.74
C THR A 200 0.39 -6.61 15.33
N VAL A 201 0.76 -7.47 14.39
CA VAL A 201 -0.02 -8.67 14.04
C VAL A 201 -0.34 -9.49 15.30
N GLY A 202 0.65 -9.67 16.18
CA GLY A 202 0.47 -10.42 17.42
C GLY A 202 -0.55 -9.82 18.39
N THR A 203 -0.70 -8.49 18.45
CA THR A 203 -1.69 -7.81 19.30
C THR A 203 -3.08 -7.81 18.67
N VAL A 204 -3.18 -7.64 17.36
CA VAL A 204 -4.48 -7.62 16.63
C VAL A 204 -5.12 -9.01 16.58
N THR A 205 -4.30 -10.05 16.46
CA THR A 205 -4.77 -11.45 16.44
C THR A 205 -4.86 -12.08 17.83
N GLU A 206 -4.52 -11.33 18.88
CA GLU A 206 -4.43 -11.78 20.28
C GLU A 206 -3.40 -12.91 20.54
N ILE A 207 -2.70 -13.39 19.51
CA ILE A 207 -1.66 -14.42 19.61
C ILE A 207 -0.57 -14.03 20.62
N LEU A 208 -0.29 -12.73 20.76
CA LEU A 208 0.72 -12.25 21.71
C LEU A 208 0.41 -12.62 23.16
N HIS A 209 -0.86 -12.68 23.55
CA HIS A 209 -1.26 -13.10 24.90
C HIS A 209 -0.93 -14.58 25.15
N PHE A 210 -1.17 -15.44 24.18
CA PHE A 210 -0.83 -16.85 24.25
C PHE A 210 0.70 -17.07 24.24
N LEU A 211 1.44 -16.33 23.42
CA LEU A 211 2.89 -16.37 23.41
C LEU A 211 3.48 -15.92 24.74
N ARG A 212 2.99 -14.82 25.33
CA ARG A 212 3.43 -14.37 26.66
C ARG A 212 3.20 -15.44 27.72
N LEU A 213 2.03 -16.09 27.71
CA LEU A 213 1.72 -17.16 28.65
C LEU A 213 2.65 -18.36 28.45
N LEU A 214 2.89 -18.75 27.20
CA LEU A 214 3.79 -19.85 26.83
C LEU A 214 5.20 -19.58 27.34
N TYR A 215 5.77 -18.41 27.01
CA TYR A 215 7.10 -18.04 27.46
C TYR A 215 7.20 -17.88 28.97
N ALA A 216 6.18 -17.38 29.62
CA ALA A 216 6.15 -17.27 31.08
C ALA A 216 6.12 -18.64 31.80
N LYS A 217 5.53 -19.68 31.16
CA LYS A 217 5.39 -21.01 31.78
C LYS A 217 6.51 -21.97 31.43
N VAL A 218 7.02 -21.93 30.21
CA VAL A 218 8.03 -22.91 29.72
C VAL A 218 9.28 -22.25 29.13
N GLY A 219 9.31 -20.93 29.00
CA GLY A 219 10.44 -20.20 28.48
C GLY A 219 11.58 -20.13 29.51
N VAL A 220 12.83 -20.19 29.03
CA VAL A 220 14.03 -19.89 29.80
C VAL A 220 14.53 -18.51 29.37
N GLN A 221 14.59 -17.58 30.34
CA GLN A 221 15.12 -16.25 30.09
C GLN A 221 16.64 -16.30 30.03
N HIS A 222 17.24 -15.65 29.05
CA HIS A 222 18.68 -15.50 28.92
C HIS A 222 19.10 -14.04 29.04
N CYS A 223 20.25 -13.80 29.66
CA CYS A 223 20.85 -12.47 29.72
C CYS A 223 21.23 -12.01 28.29
N PRO A 224 20.79 -10.84 27.81
CA PRO A 224 21.09 -10.38 26.45
C PRO A 224 22.58 -10.04 26.24
N GLN A 225 23.34 -9.83 27.30
CA GLN A 225 24.77 -9.50 27.23
C GLN A 225 25.67 -10.74 27.34
N SER A 226 25.41 -11.64 28.30
CA SER A 226 26.24 -12.83 28.54
C SER A 226 25.72 -14.10 27.86
N GLY A 227 24.44 -14.15 27.47
CA GLY A 227 23.78 -15.34 26.93
C GLY A 227 23.45 -16.41 28.02
N GLU A 228 23.79 -16.17 29.29
CA GLU A 228 23.54 -17.11 30.36
C GLU A 228 22.07 -17.18 30.75
N ALA A 229 21.60 -18.36 31.15
CA ALA A 229 20.23 -18.56 31.61
C ALA A 229 19.99 -17.83 32.94
N VAL A 230 18.94 -17.03 32.99
CA VAL A 230 18.47 -16.33 34.18
C VAL A 230 17.54 -17.27 34.95
N ILE A 231 18.01 -17.82 36.06
CA ILE A 231 17.25 -18.73 36.94
C ILE A 231 16.60 -17.91 38.06
N SER A 232 15.30 -18.13 38.29
CA SER A 232 14.61 -17.55 39.44
C SER A 232 15.25 -18.06 40.72
N GLN A 233 15.75 -17.17 41.57
CA GLN A 233 16.40 -17.48 42.83
C GLN A 233 15.59 -16.89 43.97
N THR A 234 15.57 -17.59 45.10
CA THR A 234 15.02 -17.04 46.35
C THR A 234 16.01 -16.05 46.99
N PRO A 235 15.56 -15.12 47.83
CA PRO A 235 16.44 -14.20 48.56
C PRO A 235 17.53 -14.92 49.36
N GLU A 236 17.21 -16.09 49.93
CA GLU A 236 18.14 -16.94 50.69
C GLU A 236 19.24 -17.50 49.80
N ALA A 237 18.89 -18.00 48.59
CA ALA A 237 19.85 -18.52 47.62
C ALA A 237 20.79 -17.42 47.10
N ILE A 238 20.27 -16.21 46.89
CA ILE A 238 21.07 -15.03 46.53
C ILE A 238 22.03 -14.68 47.67
N GLY A 239 21.56 -14.70 48.92
CA GLY A 239 22.38 -14.45 50.12
C GLY A 239 23.55 -15.44 50.26
N GLU A 240 23.30 -16.74 50.03
CA GLU A 240 24.35 -17.76 50.01
C GLU A 240 25.40 -17.55 48.92
N GLN A 241 24.94 -17.20 47.70
CA GLN A 241 25.86 -16.93 46.59
C GLN A 241 26.70 -15.68 46.84
N LEU A 242 26.12 -14.62 47.36
CA LEU A 242 26.85 -13.42 47.77
C LEU A 242 27.87 -13.73 48.87
N GLY A 243 27.49 -14.53 49.87
CA GLY A 243 28.41 -15.00 50.95
C GLY A 243 29.61 -15.75 50.39
N LYS A 244 29.38 -16.66 49.41
CA LYS A 244 30.46 -17.42 48.73
C LYS A 244 31.38 -16.49 47.91
N LEU A 245 30.79 -15.49 47.20
CA LEU A 245 31.57 -14.51 46.45
C LEU A 245 32.40 -13.60 47.35
N LEU A 246 31.85 -13.13 48.46
CA LEU A 246 32.56 -12.31 49.45
C LEU A 246 33.70 -13.09 50.13
N ALA A 247 33.51 -14.39 50.40
CA ALA A 247 34.57 -15.25 50.95
C ALA A 247 35.73 -15.47 49.97
N LYS A 248 35.44 -15.41 48.64
CA LYS A 248 36.43 -15.63 47.58
C LYS A 248 37.16 -14.32 47.19
N HIS A 249 36.50 -13.19 47.32
CA HIS A 249 37.03 -11.87 47.01
C HIS A 249 37.01 -11.03 48.29
N LYS A 250 38.17 -10.78 48.88
CA LYS A 250 38.33 -10.04 50.18
C LYS A 250 37.86 -8.59 50.15
N SER A 251 37.36 -8.08 49.03
CA SER A 251 36.69 -6.79 48.87
C SER A 251 35.77 -6.83 47.66
N LEU A 252 34.53 -6.44 47.81
CA LEU A 252 33.62 -5.96 46.78
C LEU A 252 33.46 -4.46 46.99
#